data_92e997fdbcbad2f47250f127eba49e28
#
_entry.id   92e997fdbcbad2f47250f127eba49e28
#
_cell.length_a   1.000
_cell.length_b   1.000
_cell.length_c   1.000
_cell.angle_alpha   90.00
_cell.angle_beta   90.00
_cell.angle_gamma   90.00
#
_symmetry.space_group_name_H-M   'P 1'
#
loop_
_entity.id
_entity.type
_entity.pdbx_description
1 polymer ?
#
loop_
_entity_poly.entity_id
_entity_poly.type
_entity_poly.pdbx_seq_one_letter_code
_entity_poly.pdbx_strand_id
1 'polypeptide(L)'
;MSDNASPAPTDYRSTLNLPDTPFPMRGDLPKREPGWVKEWEDQGTYKKLRDARCGKPKFILHDGPPYANGQLHIGHAVNKILKDMITKARQLEGFDALYVPGWDCHGLPIENAIEKLHGRNLPRDEMQAKSRAFATEQIAQQMQDFKRLGVLGEWDNPYKTMNYANEAGELRALKRVMERGYVYRGLKPVYWCFDCGSSLAEFEIEYQDKKSQTLDVAFECAEPARLAAAFGLPALAKPAYAVIWTTTAWTIPANQALNLNPALDYALVDTERGLLVLAASLVDACLQRYGIAGTVLATTVGKNLGGLNFRHPLAHVHAGYDRLSPVYLADYATADDGTGLVHSSPAYGVDDFNSCVAHG
;
A
#
# COMPACT_ATOMS: atom_id res chain seq x y z
N MET A 1 -11.91 40.97 -78.33
CA MET A 1 -11.85 40.23 -77.06
C MET A 1 -10.47 40.53 -76.46
N SER A 2 -10.42 41.44 -75.52
CA SER A 2 -9.18 41.84 -74.85
C SER A 2 -8.95 40.92 -73.66
N ASP A 3 -7.90 40.13 -73.72
CA ASP A 3 -7.43 39.30 -72.60
C ASP A 3 -6.93 40.21 -71.46
N ASN A 4 -7.74 40.29 -70.42
CA ASN A 4 -7.39 40.91 -69.16
C ASN A 4 -6.68 39.88 -68.28
N ALA A 5 -5.40 39.61 -68.55
CA ALA A 5 -4.56 38.79 -67.65
C ALA A 5 -4.30 39.58 -66.37
N SER A 6 -4.82 39.15 -65.24
CA SER A 6 -4.47 39.72 -63.94
C SER A 6 -2.97 39.61 -63.72
N PRO A 7 -2.28 40.67 -63.24
CA PRO A 7 -0.85 40.64 -63.01
C PRO A 7 -0.52 39.53 -61.97
N ALA A 8 0.54 38.80 -62.28
CA ALA A 8 1.03 37.76 -61.34
C ALA A 8 1.33 38.38 -59.97
N PRO A 9 1.04 37.72 -58.84
CA PRO A 9 1.28 38.25 -57.49
C PRO A 9 2.76 38.58 -57.35
N THR A 10 3.05 39.83 -56.94
CA THR A 10 4.43 40.31 -56.75
C THR A 10 5.11 39.49 -55.61
N ASP A 11 6.24 38.87 -55.93
CA ASP A 11 7.04 38.13 -54.92
C ASP A 11 7.92 39.13 -54.16
N TYR A 12 7.56 39.38 -52.88
CA TYR A 12 8.27 40.30 -51.99
C TYR A 12 9.40 39.59 -51.20
N ARG A 13 9.73 38.32 -51.44
CA ARG A 13 10.77 37.60 -50.69
C ARG A 13 12.14 38.28 -50.78
N SER A 14 12.47 38.87 -51.92
CA SER A 14 13.73 39.58 -52.14
C SER A 14 13.86 40.92 -51.39
N THR A 15 12.73 41.42 -50.85
CA THR A 15 12.72 42.69 -50.09
C THR A 15 12.78 42.47 -48.59
N LEU A 16 12.75 41.21 -48.12
CA LEU A 16 12.78 40.89 -46.71
C LEU A 16 14.22 40.84 -46.20
N ASN A 17 14.54 41.65 -45.20
CA ASN A 17 15.82 41.65 -44.47
C ASN A 17 15.78 40.55 -43.38
N LEU A 18 15.73 39.29 -43.79
CA LEU A 18 15.86 38.18 -42.88
C LEU A 18 17.33 37.82 -42.67
N PRO A 19 17.77 37.51 -41.45
CA PRO A 19 19.12 37.06 -41.22
C PRO A 19 19.38 35.76 -41.97
N ASP A 20 20.47 35.70 -42.72
CA ASP A 20 20.96 34.46 -43.29
C ASP A 20 21.70 33.71 -42.19
N THR A 21 21.10 32.61 -41.69
CA THR A 21 21.63 31.82 -40.58
C THR A 21 21.44 30.35 -40.84
N PRO A 22 22.45 29.51 -40.55
CA PRO A 22 22.30 28.04 -40.59
C PRO A 22 21.43 27.51 -39.46
N PHE A 23 21.00 28.38 -38.52
CA PHE A 23 20.15 27.97 -37.42
C PHE A 23 18.76 27.63 -37.97
N PRO A 24 18.26 26.37 -37.77
CA PRO A 24 17.00 25.93 -38.36
C PRO A 24 15.81 26.63 -37.71
N MET A 25 14.90 27.14 -38.53
CA MET A 25 13.66 27.81 -38.10
C MET A 25 12.68 26.88 -37.38
N ARG A 26 12.77 25.55 -37.59
CA ARG A 26 11.95 24.52 -36.94
C ARG A 26 12.84 23.66 -36.07
N GLY A 27 12.38 23.36 -34.86
CA GLY A 27 13.07 22.43 -33.94
C GLY A 27 13.23 21.05 -34.50
N ASP A 28 12.14 20.46 -35.02
CA ASP A 28 12.05 19.08 -35.58
C ASP A 28 12.82 18.06 -34.71
N LEU A 29 12.69 18.19 -33.38
CA LEU A 29 13.46 17.45 -32.38
C LEU A 29 13.34 15.92 -32.54
N PRO A 30 12.15 15.34 -32.83
CA PRO A 30 12.05 13.89 -33.02
C PRO A 30 12.97 13.31 -34.09
N LYS A 31 13.32 14.11 -35.11
CA LYS A 31 14.25 13.69 -36.17
C LYS A 31 15.71 14.04 -35.87
N ARG A 32 15.96 15.13 -35.16
CA ARG A 32 17.32 15.61 -34.88
C ARG A 32 17.98 14.96 -33.68
N GLU A 33 17.22 14.76 -32.61
CA GLU A 33 17.73 14.18 -31.36
C GLU A 33 18.41 12.81 -31.52
N PRO A 34 17.87 11.85 -32.30
CA PRO A 34 18.56 10.58 -32.51
C PRO A 34 19.97 10.75 -33.08
N GLY A 35 20.16 11.72 -33.99
CA GLY A 35 21.47 12.04 -34.54
C GLY A 35 22.42 12.59 -33.47
N TRP A 36 21.94 13.48 -32.59
CA TRP A 36 22.74 14.04 -31.52
C TRP A 36 23.14 12.98 -30.49
N VAL A 37 22.20 12.10 -30.10
CA VAL A 37 22.51 11.01 -29.15
C VAL A 37 23.57 10.10 -29.74
N LYS A 38 23.45 9.74 -31.01
CA LYS A 38 24.47 8.93 -31.69
C LYS A 38 25.81 9.63 -31.76
N GLU A 39 25.83 10.90 -32.07
CA GLU A 39 27.08 11.69 -32.11
C GLU A 39 27.76 11.75 -30.74
N TRP A 40 26.99 11.90 -29.63
CA TRP A 40 27.54 11.88 -28.27
C TRP A 40 28.13 10.53 -27.90
N GLU A 41 27.52 9.42 -28.33
CA GLU A 41 28.05 8.07 -28.13
C GLU A 41 29.34 7.85 -28.94
N ASP A 42 29.34 8.16 -30.25
CA ASP A 42 30.47 7.98 -31.16
C ASP A 42 31.68 8.82 -30.69
N GLN A 43 31.45 10.00 -30.18
CA GLN A 43 32.50 10.89 -29.67
C GLN A 43 32.94 10.54 -28.22
N GLY A 44 32.26 9.67 -27.51
CA GLY A 44 32.52 9.38 -26.11
C GLY A 44 32.31 10.59 -25.19
N THR A 45 31.29 11.41 -25.47
CA THR A 45 31.05 12.69 -24.79
C THR A 45 30.95 12.53 -23.28
N TYR A 46 30.24 11.52 -22.80
CA TYR A 46 30.14 11.27 -21.34
C TYR A 46 31.51 11.03 -20.70
N LYS A 47 32.34 10.19 -21.32
CA LYS A 47 33.71 9.93 -20.83
C LYS A 47 34.55 11.21 -20.79
N LYS A 48 34.52 12.04 -21.84
CA LYS A 48 35.24 13.32 -21.87
C LYS A 48 34.79 14.24 -20.72
N LEU A 49 33.49 14.28 -20.44
CA LEU A 49 32.95 15.06 -19.31
C LEU A 49 33.48 14.52 -17.96
N ARG A 50 33.53 13.19 -17.79
CA ARG A 50 34.07 12.56 -16.58
C ARG A 50 35.55 12.88 -16.39
N ASP A 51 36.35 12.74 -17.45
CA ASP A 51 37.79 13.02 -17.42
C ASP A 51 38.07 14.53 -17.11
N ALA A 52 37.31 15.43 -17.70
CA ALA A 52 37.43 16.89 -17.47
C ALA A 52 37.06 17.33 -16.05
N ARG A 53 36.26 16.52 -15.33
CA ARG A 53 35.80 16.82 -13.97
C ARG A 53 36.50 15.97 -12.89
N CYS A 54 37.42 15.13 -13.27
CA CYS A 54 38.20 14.32 -12.33
C CYS A 54 38.89 15.21 -11.29
N GLY A 55 38.76 14.87 -10.01
CA GLY A 55 39.37 15.63 -8.89
C GLY A 55 38.64 16.92 -8.49
N LYS A 56 37.54 17.28 -9.14
CA LYS A 56 36.68 18.38 -8.71
C LYS A 56 35.79 18.00 -7.54
N PRO A 57 35.21 18.98 -6.80
CA PRO A 57 34.22 18.69 -5.77
C PRO A 57 33.09 17.81 -6.28
N LYS A 58 32.76 16.74 -5.56
CA LYS A 58 31.70 15.81 -5.98
C LYS A 58 30.32 16.38 -5.73
N PHE A 59 29.43 16.20 -6.70
CA PHE A 59 28.00 16.31 -6.53
C PHE A 59 27.36 14.95 -6.82
N ILE A 60 26.71 14.36 -5.83
CA ILE A 60 26.10 13.04 -5.95
C ILE A 60 24.59 13.19 -5.92
N LEU A 61 23.94 12.84 -7.02
CA LEU A 61 22.50 12.70 -7.11
C LEU A 61 22.17 11.20 -7.10
N HIS A 62 21.60 10.74 -5.99
CA HIS A 62 21.20 9.35 -5.86
C HIS A 62 19.99 9.04 -6.73
N ASP A 63 20.05 7.95 -7.50
CA ASP A 63 18.92 7.50 -8.31
C ASP A 63 17.93 6.70 -7.46
N GLY A 64 16.61 6.98 -7.60
CA GLY A 64 15.56 6.06 -7.23
C GLY A 64 15.37 5.10 -8.39
N PRO A 65 15.80 3.84 -8.25
CA PRO A 65 15.81 2.91 -9.37
C PRO A 65 14.39 2.51 -9.77
N PRO A 66 14.00 2.61 -11.05
CA PRO A 66 12.73 2.06 -11.52
C PRO A 66 12.73 0.54 -11.50
N TYR A 67 11.56 -0.06 -11.46
CA TYR A 67 11.43 -1.51 -11.65
C TYR A 67 11.90 -1.93 -13.04
N ALA A 68 12.64 -3.04 -13.11
CA ALA A 68 13.04 -3.68 -14.35
C ALA A 68 11.86 -4.46 -14.97
N ASN A 69 10.75 -3.77 -15.24
CA ASN A 69 9.50 -4.35 -15.72
C ASN A 69 8.73 -3.37 -16.60
N GLY A 70 8.45 -3.78 -17.85
CA GLY A 70 7.62 -3.05 -18.78
C GLY A 70 8.28 -1.85 -19.45
N GLN A 71 7.50 -1.19 -20.28
CA GLN A 71 7.92 -0.03 -21.06
C GLN A 71 7.95 1.25 -20.21
N LEU A 72 8.75 2.23 -20.63
CA LEU A 72 8.77 3.54 -20.00
C LEU A 72 7.43 4.26 -20.18
N HIS A 73 7.02 4.98 -19.18
CA HIS A 73 5.90 5.92 -19.22
C HIS A 73 6.38 7.34 -18.90
N ILE A 74 5.50 8.33 -19.06
CA ILE A 74 5.84 9.74 -18.87
C ILE A 74 6.46 10.04 -17.49
N GLY A 75 6.05 9.33 -16.43
CA GLY A 75 6.64 9.48 -15.09
C GLY A 75 8.13 9.14 -15.06
N HIS A 76 8.54 8.06 -15.74
CA HIS A 76 9.95 7.70 -15.91
C HIS A 76 10.71 8.78 -16.67
N ALA A 77 10.13 9.28 -17.78
CA ALA A 77 10.74 10.34 -18.59
C ALA A 77 10.96 11.62 -17.77
N VAL A 78 9.94 12.11 -17.07
CA VAL A 78 10.04 13.30 -16.21
C VAL A 78 11.12 13.12 -15.15
N ASN A 79 11.13 11.99 -14.44
CA ASN A 79 12.12 11.71 -13.40
C ASN A 79 13.55 11.73 -13.94
N LYS A 80 13.82 11.02 -15.03
CA LYS A 80 15.18 10.90 -15.59
C LYS A 80 15.64 12.18 -16.26
N ILE A 81 14.77 12.91 -16.97
CA ILE A 81 15.09 14.19 -17.58
C ILE A 81 15.44 15.24 -16.52
N LEU A 82 14.66 15.33 -15.43
CA LEU A 82 14.97 16.27 -14.35
C LEU A 82 16.33 15.96 -13.68
N LYS A 83 16.64 14.69 -13.44
CA LYS A 83 17.95 14.27 -12.92
C LYS A 83 19.09 14.62 -13.89
N ASP A 84 18.90 14.40 -15.17
CA ASP A 84 19.87 14.73 -16.21
C ASP A 84 20.11 16.25 -16.28
N MET A 85 19.06 17.07 -16.21
CA MET A 85 19.18 18.53 -16.13
C MET A 85 20.01 18.96 -14.92
N ILE A 86 19.73 18.38 -13.73
CA ILE A 86 20.46 18.72 -12.51
C ILE A 86 21.94 18.32 -12.62
N THR A 87 22.24 17.12 -13.08
CA THR A 87 23.63 16.65 -13.20
C THR A 87 24.41 17.41 -14.24
N LYS A 88 23.80 17.75 -15.39
CA LYS A 88 24.40 18.60 -16.42
C LYS A 88 24.67 20.02 -15.91
N ALA A 89 23.70 20.63 -15.21
CA ALA A 89 23.88 21.96 -14.61
C ALA A 89 25.04 21.96 -13.61
N ARG A 90 25.12 20.98 -12.72
CA ARG A 90 26.22 20.86 -11.76
C ARG A 90 27.56 20.62 -12.43
N GLN A 91 27.61 19.88 -13.53
CA GLN A 91 28.82 19.74 -14.33
C GLN A 91 29.27 21.08 -14.95
N LEU A 92 28.33 21.86 -15.48
CA LEU A 92 28.63 23.20 -16.01
C LEU A 92 29.17 24.14 -14.92
N GLU A 93 28.65 24.05 -13.71
CA GLU A 93 29.13 24.77 -12.52
C GLU A 93 30.52 24.33 -12.03
N GLY A 94 31.09 23.27 -12.59
CA GLY A 94 32.44 22.80 -12.27
C GLY A 94 32.52 21.63 -11.29
N PHE A 95 31.40 21.02 -10.91
CA PHE A 95 31.40 19.85 -10.06
C PHE A 95 31.70 18.56 -10.83
N ASP A 96 32.23 17.56 -10.11
CA ASP A 96 32.25 16.16 -10.54
C ASP A 96 30.88 15.52 -10.27
N ALA A 97 29.93 15.71 -11.19
CA ALA A 97 28.54 15.27 -11.06
C ALA A 97 28.32 13.94 -11.78
N LEU A 98 28.74 12.84 -11.14
CA LEU A 98 28.50 11.49 -11.63
C LEU A 98 27.01 11.12 -11.47
N TYR A 99 26.41 10.60 -12.53
CA TYR A 99 25.09 9.96 -12.48
C TYR A 99 25.21 8.48 -12.78
N VAL A 100 24.87 7.64 -11.80
CA VAL A 100 24.79 6.18 -11.94
C VAL A 100 23.34 5.80 -12.02
N PRO A 101 22.82 5.40 -13.18
CA PRO A 101 21.47 4.90 -13.31
C PRO A 101 21.31 3.56 -12.57
N GLY A 102 20.09 3.29 -12.08
CA GLY A 102 19.81 2.07 -11.35
C GLY A 102 18.51 1.40 -11.77
N TRP A 103 18.37 0.12 -11.41
CA TRP A 103 17.16 -0.67 -11.56
C TRP A 103 16.87 -1.51 -10.33
N ASP A 104 15.59 -1.52 -9.93
CA ASP A 104 15.03 -2.47 -8.99
C ASP A 104 14.62 -3.74 -9.74
N CYS A 105 15.23 -4.87 -9.36
CA CYS A 105 15.15 -6.12 -10.10
C CYS A 105 14.43 -7.23 -9.32
N HIS A 106 13.81 -6.92 -8.19
CA HIS A 106 13.18 -7.90 -7.32
C HIS A 106 11.69 -7.60 -7.09
N GLY A 107 10.99 -8.58 -6.50
CA GLY A 107 9.64 -8.45 -5.98
C GLY A 107 8.52 -8.77 -6.96
N LEU A 108 7.31 -8.59 -6.48
CA LEU A 108 6.06 -8.99 -7.14
C LEU A 108 5.90 -8.49 -8.59
N PRO A 109 6.31 -7.27 -8.98
CA PRO A 109 6.14 -6.84 -10.36
C PRO A 109 6.82 -7.74 -11.39
N ILE A 110 7.98 -8.31 -11.05
CA ILE A 110 8.74 -9.22 -11.91
C ILE A 110 8.21 -10.64 -11.78
N GLU A 111 8.01 -11.13 -10.55
CA GLU A 111 7.48 -12.47 -10.27
C GLU A 111 6.11 -12.68 -10.92
N ASN A 112 5.19 -11.73 -10.78
CA ASN A 112 3.88 -11.78 -11.42
C ASN A 112 3.97 -11.82 -12.96
N ALA A 113 4.95 -11.14 -13.56
CA ALA A 113 5.17 -11.22 -15.01
C ALA A 113 5.62 -12.63 -15.43
N ILE A 114 6.52 -13.26 -14.67
CA ILE A 114 6.95 -14.63 -14.91
C ILE A 114 5.84 -15.63 -14.68
N GLU A 115 5.03 -15.48 -13.62
CA GLU A 115 3.87 -16.34 -13.38
C GLU A 115 2.82 -16.28 -14.50
N LYS A 116 2.58 -15.09 -15.05
CA LYS A 116 1.68 -14.93 -16.21
C LYS A 116 2.19 -15.65 -17.46
N LEU A 117 3.51 -15.70 -17.66
CA LEU A 117 4.13 -16.32 -18.81
C LEU A 117 4.31 -17.83 -18.67
N HIS A 118 4.55 -18.33 -17.48
CA HIS A 118 5.01 -19.70 -17.23
C HIS A 118 4.15 -20.49 -16.24
N GLY A 119 3.16 -19.85 -15.59
CA GLY A 119 2.32 -20.45 -14.55
C GLY A 119 2.90 -20.29 -13.15
N ARG A 120 2.03 -20.53 -12.13
CA ARG A 120 2.33 -20.25 -10.69
C ARG A 120 3.17 -21.31 -9.98
N ASN A 121 3.34 -22.49 -10.54
CA ASN A 121 3.95 -23.63 -9.85
C ASN A 121 5.37 -23.94 -10.33
N LEU A 122 6.16 -22.89 -10.62
CA LEU A 122 7.57 -23.08 -10.98
C LEU A 122 8.40 -23.47 -9.75
N PRO A 123 9.37 -24.37 -9.90
CA PRO A 123 10.41 -24.55 -8.88
C PRO A 123 11.11 -23.23 -8.56
N ARG A 124 11.52 -23.06 -7.31
CA ARG A 124 12.08 -21.79 -6.82
C ARG A 124 13.30 -21.31 -7.59
N ASP A 125 14.21 -22.21 -7.88
CA ASP A 125 15.44 -21.93 -8.66
C ASP A 125 15.12 -21.54 -10.10
N GLU A 126 14.13 -22.19 -10.71
CA GLU A 126 13.67 -21.83 -12.06
C GLU A 126 12.98 -20.47 -12.07
N MET A 127 12.14 -20.16 -11.08
CA MET A 127 11.53 -18.84 -10.92
C MET A 127 12.61 -17.76 -10.80
N GLN A 128 13.61 -17.95 -9.96
CA GLN A 128 14.71 -17.01 -9.79
C GLN A 128 15.51 -16.81 -11.09
N ALA A 129 15.83 -17.88 -11.79
CA ALA A 129 16.58 -17.80 -13.04
C ALA A 129 15.80 -17.04 -14.13
N LYS A 130 14.52 -17.34 -14.28
CA LYS A 130 13.63 -16.66 -15.24
C LYS A 130 13.43 -15.18 -14.87
N SER A 131 13.25 -14.86 -13.59
CA SER A 131 13.11 -13.48 -13.11
C SER A 131 14.38 -12.65 -13.40
N ARG A 132 15.58 -13.21 -13.18
CA ARG A 132 16.84 -12.53 -13.53
C ARG A 132 17.02 -12.33 -15.04
N ALA A 133 16.64 -13.31 -15.85
CA ALA A 133 16.68 -13.20 -17.30
C ALA A 133 15.72 -12.12 -17.81
N PHE A 134 14.49 -12.13 -17.33
CA PHE A 134 13.46 -11.13 -17.66
C PHE A 134 13.91 -9.72 -17.26
N ALA A 135 14.37 -9.52 -16.02
CA ALA A 135 14.86 -8.22 -15.56
C ALA A 135 16.04 -7.73 -16.42
N THR A 136 16.93 -8.61 -16.84
CA THR A 136 18.07 -8.26 -17.71
C THR A 136 17.59 -7.74 -19.08
N GLU A 137 16.60 -8.39 -19.66
CA GLU A 137 16.00 -7.96 -20.93
C GLU A 137 15.30 -6.60 -20.80
N GLN A 138 14.49 -6.42 -19.77
CA GLN A 138 13.80 -5.15 -19.50
C GLN A 138 14.78 -4.00 -19.24
N ILE A 139 15.87 -4.23 -18.51
CA ILE A 139 16.94 -3.25 -18.30
C ILE A 139 17.54 -2.82 -19.64
N ALA A 140 17.85 -3.77 -20.53
CA ALA A 140 18.46 -3.46 -21.82
C ALA A 140 17.54 -2.56 -22.66
N GLN A 141 16.23 -2.87 -22.69
CA GLN A 141 15.24 -2.06 -23.40
C GLN A 141 15.08 -0.68 -22.79
N GLN A 142 14.82 -0.59 -21.48
CA GLN A 142 14.65 0.70 -20.79
C GLN A 142 15.90 1.58 -20.89
N MET A 143 17.09 0.99 -20.86
CA MET A 143 18.35 1.71 -21.04
C MET A 143 18.42 2.40 -22.41
N GLN A 144 18.00 1.72 -23.48
CA GLN A 144 17.94 2.32 -24.82
C GLN A 144 16.98 3.50 -24.85
N ASP A 145 15.82 3.34 -24.23
CA ASP A 145 14.81 4.40 -24.17
C ASP A 145 15.30 5.62 -23.37
N PHE A 146 15.97 5.41 -22.22
CA PHE A 146 16.57 6.50 -21.45
C PHE A 146 17.71 7.22 -22.22
N LYS A 147 18.55 6.47 -22.93
CA LYS A 147 19.55 7.06 -23.81
C LYS A 147 18.90 7.86 -24.92
N ARG A 148 17.80 7.37 -25.50
CA ARG A 148 17.02 8.10 -26.52
C ARG A 148 16.49 9.45 -26.00
N LEU A 149 16.17 9.56 -24.71
CA LEU A 149 15.82 10.83 -24.05
C LEU A 149 17.01 11.79 -23.87
N GLY A 150 18.22 11.39 -24.24
CA GLY A 150 19.42 12.21 -24.12
C GLY A 150 20.03 12.22 -22.71
N VAL A 151 19.63 11.29 -21.85
CA VAL A 151 20.17 11.17 -20.48
C VAL A 151 21.61 10.68 -20.52
N LEU A 152 22.53 11.45 -19.93
CA LEU A 152 23.95 11.09 -19.80
C LEU A 152 24.23 10.46 -18.43
N GLY A 153 24.85 9.31 -18.41
CA GLY A 153 25.17 8.56 -17.18
C GLY A 153 26.12 7.40 -17.39
N GLU A 154 26.44 6.71 -16.32
CA GLU A 154 27.30 5.53 -16.29
C GLU A 154 26.53 4.28 -16.74
N TRP A 155 26.23 4.21 -18.03
CA TRP A 155 25.41 3.15 -18.61
C TRP A 155 26.14 1.78 -18.68
N ASP A 156 27.46 1.78 -18.67
CA ASP A 156 28.27 0.56 -18.75
C ASP A 156 28.34 -0.19 -17.41
N ASN A 157 28.19 0.55 -16.30
CA ASN A 157 28.20 -0.03 -14.97
C ASN A 157 27.05 0.50 -14.10
N PRO A 158 25.80 0.22 -14.48
CA PRO A 158 24.64 0.68 -13.74
C PRO A 158 24.48 -0.07 -12.41
N TYR A 159 23.78 0.56 -11.47
CA TYR A 159 23.34 -0.09 -10.24
C TYR A 159 22.17 -1.05 -10.55
N LYS A 160 22.30 -2.31 -10.13
CA LYS A 160 21.23 -3.31 -10.25
C LYS A 160 21.07 -4.05 -8.92
N THR A 161 19.86 -4.04 -8.33
CA THR A 161 19.64 -4.69 -7.04
C THR A 161 19.93 -6.19 -7.10
N MET A 162 19.76 -6.84 -8.27
CA MET A 162 20.07 -8.26 -8.49
C MET A 162 21.55 -8.60 -8.64
N ASN A 163 22.47 -7.62 -8.59
CA ASN A 163 23.89 -7.94 -8.61
C ASN A 163 24.28 -8.66 -7.32
N TYR A 164 24.97 -9.78 -7.40
CA TYR A 164 25.36 -10.61 -6.25
C TYR A 164 26.12 -9.82 -5.17
N ALA A 165 26.95 -8.85 -5.58
CA ALA A 165 27.65 -7.99 -4.64
C ALA A 165 26.68 -7.10 -3.83
N ASN A 166 25.59 -6.64 -4.46
CA ASN A 166 24.54 -5.87 -3.81
C ASN A 166 23.75 -6.74 -2.84
N GLU A 167 23.23 -7.89 -3.30
CA GLU A 167 22.52 -8.85 -2.46
C GLU A 167 23.35 -9.27 -1.22
N ALA A 168 24.62 -9.56 -1.42
CA ALA A 168 25.52 -9.85 -0.31
C ALA A 168 25.74 -8.63 0.63
N GLY A 169 25.70 -7.42 0.08
CA GLY A 169 25.75 -6.16 0.86
C GLY A 169 24.54 -5.98 1.76
N GLU A 170 23.37 -6.25 1.24
CA GLU A 170 22.10 -6.20 1.98
C GLU A 170 22.09 -7.20 3.14
N LEU A 171 22.49 -8.46 2.88
CA LEU A 171 22.60 -9.48 3.93
C LEU A 171 23.60 -9.09 5.03
N ARG A 172 24.75 -8.48 4.66
CA ARG A 172 25.70 -7.97 5.65
C ARG A 172 25.14 -6.82 6.47
N ALA A 173 24.35 -5.93 5.86
CA ALA A 173 23.68 -4.84 6.56
C ALA A 173 22.64 -5.39 7.54
N LEU A 174 21.79 -6.32 7.10
CA LEU A 174 20.81 -6.99 7.95
C LEU A 174 21.50 -7.70 9.13
N LYS A 175 22.58 -8.44 8.88
CA LYS A 175 23.37 -9.09 9.93
C LYS A 175 23.76 -8.09 11.03
N ARG A 176 24.29 -6.91 10.66
CA ARG A 176 24.68 -5.88 11.65
C ARG A 176 23.50 -5.36 12.47
N VAL A 177 22.31 -5.23 11.85
CA VAL A 177 21.08 -4.83 12.55
C VAL A 177 20.65 -5.91 13.54
N MET A 178 20.75 -7.21 13.15
CA MET A 178 20.47 -8.34 14.03
C MET A 178 21.45 -8.41 15.21
N GLU A 179 22.75 -8.25 14.96
CA GLU A 179 23.79 -8.25 15.99
C GLU A 179 23.59 -7.14 17.05
N ARG A 180 22.92 -6.06 16.68
CA ARG A 180 22.55 -4.96 17.61
C ARG A 180 21.22 -5.21 18.35
N GLY A 181 20.55 -6.33 18.12
CA GLY A 181 19.30 -6.68 18.79
C GLY A 181 18.05 -5.99 18.28
N TYR A 182 18.10 -5.29 17.15
CA TYR A 182 16.93 -4.62 16.57
C TYR A 182 16.00 -5.55 15.79
N VAL A 183 16.43 -6.74 15.47
CA VAL A 183 15.61 -7.74 14.77
C VAL A 183 15.19 -8.80 15.77
N TYR A 184 13.90 -8.96 15.92
CA TYR A 184 13.30 -10.00 16.76
C TYR A 184 12.10 -10.65 16.04
N ARG A 185 11.75 -11.85 16.45
CA ARG A 185 10.57 -12.54 15.94
C ARG A 185 9.34 -12.13 16.75
N GLY A 186 8.32 -11.64 16.07
CA GLY A 186 7.07 -11.24 16.69
C GLY A 186 5.88 -11.56 15.78
N LEU A 187 4.67 -11.40 16.33
CA LEU A 187 3.42 -11.50 15.59
C LEU A 187 2.81 -10.11 15.47
N LYS A 188 2.24 -9.81 14.31
CA LYS A 188 1.37 -8.65 14.09
C LYS A 188 0.44 -8.93 12.92
N PRO A 189 -0.75 -8.31 12.84
CA PRO A 189 -1.59 -8.35 11.66
C PRO A 189 -0.85 -7.75 10.46
N VAL A 190 -0.96 -8.42 9.31
CA VAL A 190 -0.40 -7.95 8.04
C VAL A 190 -1.44 -8.09 6.95
N TYR A 191 -1.38 -7.22 5.96
CA TYR A 191 -2.19 -7.36 4.76
C TYR A 191 -1.71 -8.56 3.95
N TRP A 192 -2.66 -9.35 3.47
CA TRP A 192 -2.39 -10.56 2.71
C TRP A 192 -3.22 -10.61 1.43
N CYS A 193 -2.57 -10.82 0.30
CA CYS A 193 -3.22 -11.04 -0.98
C CYS A 193 -3.38 -12.54 -1.24
N PHE A 194 -4.62 -13.01 -1.38
CA PHE A 194 -4.90 -14.42 -1.69
C PHE A 194 -4.48 -14.79 -3.12
N ASP A 195 -4.56 -13.84 -4.05
CA ASP A 195 -4.18 -14.07 -5.44
C ASP A 195 -2.65 -14.17 -5.60
N CYS A 196 -1.91 -13.29 -4.93
CA CYS A 196 -0.45 -13.30 -4.94
C CYS A 196 0.15 -14.36 -3.99
N GLY A 197 -0.61 -14.83 -2.99
CA GLY A 197 -0.11 -15.72 -1.94
C GLY A 197 0.98 -15.08 -1.08
N SER A 198 0.92 -13.76 -0.90
CA SER A 198 1.95 -12.96 -0.23
C SER A 198 1.38 -11.87 0.67
N SER A 199 2.17 -11.46 1.67
CA SER A 199 1.91 -10.23 2.41
C SER A 199 2.17 -9.01 1.53
N LEU A 200 1.43 -7.94 1.79
CA LEU A 200 1.55 -6.66 1.08
C LEU A 200 2.06 -5.58 2.02
N ALA A 201 2.88 -4.67 1.49
CA ALA A 201 3.17 -3.42 2.14
C ALA A 201 1.96 -2.46 2.03
N GLU A 202 1.83 -1.51 2.95
CA GLU A 202 0.68 -0.60 3.01
C GLU A 202 0.48 0.20 1.70
N PHE A 203 1.56 0.61 1.05
CA PHE A 203 1.51 1.35 -0.22
C PHE A 203 1.15 0.50 -1.45
N GLU A 204 1.10 -0.84 -1.29
CA GLU A 204 0.67 -1.77 -2.35
C GLU A 204 -0.83 -2.07 -2.28
N ILE A 205 -1.54 -1.50 -1.30
CA ILE A 205 -2.95 -1.75 -1.05
C ILE A 205 -3.78 -0.75 -1.85
N GLU A 206 -4.76 -1.26 -2.59
CA GLU A 206 -5.77 -0.45 -3.26
C GLU A 206 -7.12 -0.67 -2.59
N TYR A 207 -7.79 0.43 -2.24
CA TYR A 207 -9.12 0.41 -1.66
C TYR A 207 -10.18 0.58 -2.74
N GLN A 208 -11.22 -0.22 -2.66
CA GLN A 208 -12.37 -0.17 -3.58
C GLN A 208 -13.67 -0.22 -2.80
N ASP A 209 -14.67 0.50 -3.27
CA ASP A 209 -16.03 0.42 -2.72
C ASP A 209 -16.61 -0.98 -2.95
N LYS A 210 -17.04 -1.62 -1.86
CA LYS A 210 -17.61 -2.96 -1.89
C LYS A 210 -18.89 -3.02 -1.08
N LYS A 211 -19.94 -3.60 -1.65
CA LYS A 211 -21.15 -3.95 -0.89
C LYS A 211 -20.92 -5.26 -0.15
N SER A 212 -21.03 -5.23 1.18
CA SER A 212 -20.97 -6.39 2.05
C SER A 212 -22.30 -6.59 2.77
N GLN A 213 -22.61 -7.86 3.09
CA GLN A 213 -23.69 -8.14 4.01
C GLN A 213 -23.24 -7.79 5.43
N THR A 214 -24.12 -7.14 6.18
CA THR A 214 -23.91 -6.91 7.60
C THR A 214 -24.57 -8.00 8.43
N LEU A 215 -23.99 -8.30 9.59
CA LEU A 215 -24.48 -9.30 10.50
C LEU A 215 -24.43 -8.78 11.92
N ASP A 216 -25.55 -8.93 12.64
CA ASP A 216 -25.63 -8.75 14.09
C ASP A 216 -25.49 -10.14 14.75
N VAL A 217 -24.59 -10.29 15.70
CA VAL A 217 -24.30 -11.57 16.37
C VAL A 217 -24.43 -11.42 17.88
N ALA A 218 -25.26 -12.27 18.46
CA ALA A 218 -25.49 -12.31 19.89
C ALA A 218 -24.52 -13.28 20.59
N PHE A 219 -23.78 -12.78 21.58
CA PHE A 219 -22.91 -13.56 22.46
C PHE A 219 -23.62 -13.74 23.80
N GLU A 220 -23.90 -14.96 24.19
CA GLU A 220 -24.60 -15.30 25.45
C GLU A 220 -23.74 -14.93 26.66
N CYS A 221 -24.34 -14.26 27.65
CA CYS A 221 -23.67 -13.94 28.90
C CYS A 221 -23.34 -15.21 29.70
N ALA A 222 -22.08 -15.42 30.03
CA ALA A 222 -21.64 -16.56 30.88
C ALA A 222 -21.76 -16.25 32.37
N GLU A 223 -21.94 -14.97 32.74
CA GLU A 223 -21.93 -14.50 34.14
C GLU A 223 -23.16 -13.64 34.46
N PRO A 224 -24.40 -14.23 34.42
CA PRO A 224 -25.64 -13.43 34.52
C PRO A 224 -25.75 -12.63 35.83
N ALA A 225 -25.25 -13.15 36.95
CA ALA A 225 -25.27 -12.43 38.24
C ALA A 225 -24.36 -11.17 38.22
N ARG A 226 -23.18 -11.24 37.60
CA ARG A 226 -22.29 -10.11 37.44
C ARG A 226 -22.87 -9.06 36.48
N LEU A 227 -23.49 -9.51 35.40
CA LEU A 227 -24.15 -8.62 34.45
C LEU A 227 -25.34 -7.89 35.11
N ALA A 228 -26.21 -8.62 35.91
CA ALA A 228 -27.27 -7.98 36.68
C ALA A 228 -26.74 -6.89 37.62
N ALA A 229 -25.69 -7.19 38.37
CA ALA A 229 -25.09 -6.24 39.31
C ALA A 229 -24.51 -5.01 38.56
N ALA A 230 -23.90 -5.19 37.38
CA ALA A 230 -23.37 -4.10 36.57
C ALA A 230 -24.49 -3.11 36.11
N PHE A 231 -25.73 -3.61 35.95
CA PHE A 231 -26.90 -2.80 35.63
C PHE A 231 -27.72 -2.39 36.88
N GLY A 232 -27.22 -2.68 38.08
CA GLY A 232 -27.93 -2.37 39.33
C GLY A 232 -29.20 -3.19 39.57
N LEU A 233 -29.32 -4.36 38.96
CA LEU A 233 -30.47 -5.26 39.07
C LEU A 233 -30.17 -6.40 40.02
N PRO A 234 -31.19 -6.92 40.77
CA PRO A 234 -30.98 -8.03 41.69
C PRO A 234 -30.73 -9.38 40.99
N ALA A 235 -31.31 -9.57 39.83
CA ALA A 235 -31.14 -10.74 38.96
C ALA A 235 -31.64 -10.47 37.54
N LEU A 236 -31.25 -11.31 36.60
CA LEU A 236 -31.78 -11.31 35.22
C LEU A 236 -32.92 -12.31 35.11
N ALA A 237 -34.07 -11.91 34.53
CA ALA A 237 -35.23 -12.74 34.35
C ALA A 237 -35.13 -13.68 33.12
N LYS A 238 -34.25 -13.40 32.20
CA LYS A 238 -34.06 -14.09 30.92
C LYS A 238 -32.56 -14.21 30.60
N PRO A 239 -32.16 -15.13 29.68
CA PRO A 239 -30.82 -15.10 29.12
C PRO A 239 -30.48 -13.73 28.53
N ALA A 240 -29.24 -13.31 28.72
CA ALA A 240 -28.77 -11.99 28.24
C ALA A 240 -27.64 -12.16 27.21
N TYR A 241 -27.57 -11.27 26.27
CA TYR A 241 -26.65 -11.32 25.15
C TYR A 241 -25.99 -9.96 24.92
N ALA A 242 -24.70 -9.96 24.70
CA ALA A 242 -24.01 -8.82 24.07
C ALA A 242 -24.14 -8.98 22.55
N VAL A 243 -24.64 -7.94 21.88
CA VAL A 243 -24.84 -8.00 20.42
C VAL A 243 -23.80 -7.14 19.75
N ILE A 244 -23.00 -7.75 18.88
CA ILE A 244 -22.06 -7.06 18.02
C ILE A 244 -22.62 -6.91 16.60
N TRP A 245 -22.12 -5.93 15.86
CA TRP A 245 -22.39 -5.75 14.45
C TRP A 245 -21.08 -5.83 13.65
N THR A 246 -21.12 -6.50 12.49
CA THR A 246 -19.93 -6.65 11.64
C THR A 246 -20.28 -6.69 10.17
N THR A 247 -19.41 -6.14 9.33
CA THR A 247 -19.41 -6.27 7.86
C THR A 247 -18.53 -7.44 7.40
N THR A 248 -17.81 -8.11 8.32
CA THR A 248 -16.81 -9.14 8.04
C THR A 248 -17.10 -10.41 8.84
N ALA A 249 -18.29 -11.02 8.60
CA ALA A 249 -18.77 -12.17 9.37
C ALA A 249 -17.80 -13.35 9.42
N TRP A 250 -16.93 -13.51 8.43
CA TRP A 250 -15.90 -14.57 8.38
C TRP A 250 -14.81 -14.45 9.44
N THR A 251 -14.73 -13.34 10.15
CA THR A 251 -13.78 -13.14 11.26
C THR A 251 -14.30 -13.68 12.60
N ILE A 252 -15.62 -13.92 12.72
CA ILE A 252 -16.24 -14.43 13.94
C ILE A 252 -15.59 -15.74 14.48
N PRO A 253 -15.21 -16.72 13.65
CA PRO A 253 -14.52 -17.93 14.15
C PRO A 253 -13.21 -17.62 14.91
N ALA A 254 -12.55 -16.51 14.60
CA ALA A 254 -11.31 -16.09 15.25
C ALA A 254 -11.53 -15.09 16.40
N ASN A 255 -12.77 -14.84 16.81
CA ASN A 255 -13.09 -13.95 17.93
C ASN A 255 -12.35 -14.35 19.20
N GLN A 256 -11.74 -13.38 19.90
CA GLN A 256 -11.07 -13.58 21.20
C GLN A 256 -11.68 -12.73 22.30
N ALA A 257 -12.31 -11.60 21.97
CA ALA A 257 -12.86 -10.67 22.94
C ALA A 257 -14.01 -9.85 22.35
N LEU A 258 -14.74 -9.16 23.21
CA LEU A 258 -15.69 -8.11 22.88
C LEU A 258 -15.12 -6.78 23.39
N ASN A 259 -15.17 -5.74 22.57
CA ASN A 259 -14.70 -4.42 23.00
C ASN A 259 -15.85 -3.44 23.08
N LEU A 260 -15.86 -2.63 24.13
CA LEU A 260 -16.81 -1.55 24.31
C LEU A 260 -16.11 -0.30 24.89
N ASN A 261 -16.73 0.85 24.67
CA ASN A 261 -16.16 2.11 25.14
C ASN A 261 -16.47 2.33 26.62
N PRO A 262 -15.47 2.59 27.47
CA PRO A 262 -15.69 2.78 28.89
C PRO A 262 -16.55 4.00 29.25
N ALA A 263 -16.62 4.99 28.36
CA ALA A 263 -17.32 6.26 28.60
C ALA A 263 -18.74 6.32 28.03
N LEU A 264 -19.13 5.37 27.15
CA LEU A 264 -20.47 5.32 26.59
C LEU A 264 -21.45 4.63 27.55
N ASP A 265 -22.74 5.02 27.47
CA ASP A 265 -23.82 4.35 28.16
C ASP A 265 -24.33 3.15 27.36
N TYR A 266 -24.54 2.04 28.03
CA TYR A 266 -25.10 0.81 27.49
C TYR A 266 -26.42 0.49 28.18
N ALA A 267 -27.38 0.04 27.40
CA ALA A 267 -28.71 -0.35 27.85
C ALA A 267 -28.86 -1.85 27.89
N LEU A 268 -29.54 -2.37 28.90
CA LEU A 268 -30.08 -3.72 28.93
C LEU A 268 -31.53 -3.69 28.50
N VAL A 269 -31.82 -4.27 27.35
CA VAL A 269 -33.10 -4.18 26.66
C VAL A 269 -33.84 -5.49 26.74
N ASP A 270 -35.04 -5.52 27.35
CA ASP A 270 -35.91 -6.70 27.36
C ASP A 270 -36.63 -6.86 26.03
N THR A 271 -36.45 -8.02 25.41
CA THR A 271 -37.05 -8.38 24.13
C THR A 271 -37.66 -9.79 24.15
N GLU A 272 -38.39 -10.14 23.13
CA GLU A 272 -38.85 -11.52 22.92
C GLU A 272 -37.68 -12.51 22.72
N ARG A 273 -36.51 -12.04 22.27
CA ARG A 273 -35.29 -12.88 22.04
C ARG A 273 -34.37 -12.97 23.26
N GLY A 274 -34.77 -12.38 24.41
CA GLY A 274 -33.94 -12.28 25.60
C GLY A 274 -33.54 -10.84 25.91
N LEU A 275 -32.59 -10.69 26.84
CA LEU A 275 -32.05 -9.39 27.23
C LEU A 275 -30.89 -9.05 26.33
N LEU A 276 -30.92 -7.89 25.67
CA LEU A 276 -29.87 -7.45 24.77
C LEU A 276 -29.08 -6.32 25.40
N VAL A 277 -27.74 -6.42 25.37
CA VAL A 277 -26.82 -5.32 25.72
C VAL A 277 -26.46 -4.59 24.44
N LEU A 278 -26.79 -3.30 24.38
CA LEU A 278 -26.58 -2.39 23.23
C LEU A 278 -26.13 -1.02 23.74
N ALA A 279 -25.42 -0.24 22.93
CA ALA A 279 -25.21 1.18 23.27
C ALA A 279 -26.55 1.87 23.39
N ALA A 280 -26.75 2.66 24.43
CA ALA A 280 -28.03 3.28 24.75
C ALA A 280 -28.60 4.14 23.61
N SER A 281 -27.71 4.87 22.91
CA SER A 281 -28.06 5.72 21.75
C SER A 281 -28.49 4.93 20.50
N LEU A 282 -28.17 3.65 20.41
CA LEU A 282 -28.45 2.80 19.24
C LEU A 282 -29.61 1.82 19.44
N VAL A 283 -30.25 1.83 20.61
CA VAL A 283 -31.33 0.87 20.95
C VAL A 283 -32.47 0.90 19.91
N ASP A 284 -33.02 2.07 19.61
CA ASP A 284 -34.13 2.19 18.69
C ASP A 284 -33.77 1.74 17.28
N ALA A 285 -32.60 2.13 16.79
CA ALA A 285 -32.08 1.72 15.49
C ALA A 285 -31.86 0.20 15.39
N CYS A 286 -31.35 -0.42 16.46
CA CYS A 286 -31.15 -1.86 16.54
C CYS A 286 -32.50 -2.60 16.57
N LEU A 287 -33.43 -2.19 17.42
CA LEU A 287 -34.76 -2.81 17.51
C LEU A 287 -35.52 -2.71 16.18
N GLN A 288 -35.47 -1.55 15.51
CA GLN A 288 -36.05 -1.36 14.19
C GLN A 288 -35.40 -2.31 13.15
N ARG A 289 -34.05 -2.41 13.15
CA ARG A 289 -33.32 -3.32 12.25
C ARG A 289 -33.66 -4.79 12.49
N TYR A 290 -33.90 -5.17 13.75
CA TYR A 290 -34.27 -6.56 14.11
C TYR A 290 -35.75 -6.85 13.90
N GLY A 291 -36.58 -5.84 13.71
CA GLY A 291 -38.03 -5.98 13.56
C GLY A 291 -38.71 -6.50 14.83
N ILE A 292 -38.19 -6.17 16.02
CA ILE A 292 -38.74 -6.60 17.33
C ILE A 292 -39.00 -5.42 18.23
N ALA A 293 -39.92 -5.59 19.17
CA ALA A 293 -40.14 -4.64 20.24
C ALA A 293 -39.22 -4.90 21.42
N GLY A 294 -38.87 -3.87 22.17
CA GLY A 294 -38.05 -3.99 23.36
C GLY A 294 -38.29 -2.84 24.35
N THR A 295 -37.95 -3.10 25.61
CA THR A 295 -38.06 -2.10 26.69
C THR A 295 -36.71 -2.03 27.42
N VAL A 296 -36.20 -0.82 27.59
CA VAL A 296 -34.97 -0.62 28.36
C VAL A 296 -35.27 -0.84 29.84
N LEU A 297 -34.62 -1.85 30.43
CA LEU A 297 -34.76 -2.16 31.85
C LEU A 297 -33.83 -1.33 32.72
N ALA A 298 -32.60 -1.13 32.28
CA ALA A 298 -31.57 -0.36 32.97
C ALA A 298 -30.49 0.13 32.03
N THR A 299 -29.74 1.12 32.45
CA THR A 299 -28.56 1.63 31.76
C THR A 299 -27.35 1.63 32.68
N THR A 300 -26.17 1.46 32.11
CA THR A 300 -24.92 1.55 32.86
C THR A 300 -23.81 2.07 31.97
N VAL A 301 -22.80 2.71 32.54
CA VAL A 301 -21.63 3.15 31.80
C VAL A 301 -20.75 1.96 31.44
N GLY A 302 -20.15 1.95 30.25
CA GLY A 302 -19.39 0.83 29.71
C GLY A 302 -18.26 0.33 30.62
N LYS A 303 -17.65 1.22 31.41
CA LYS A 303 -16.64 0.86 32.42
C LYS A 303 -17.12 -0.27 33.35
N ASN A 304 -18.40 -0.31 33.72
CA ASN A 304 -18.97 -1.30 34.62
C ASN A 304 -19.13 -2.69 33.97
N LEU A 305 -19.07 -2.77 32.64
CA LEU A 305 -19.18 -4.02 31.89
C LEU A 305 -17.82 -4.67 31.62
N GLY A 306 -16.71 -3.98 31.92
CA GLY A 306 -15.36 -4.50 31.72
C GLY A 306 -15.09 -5.80 32.46
N GLY A 307 -14.43 -6.76 31.80
CA GLY A 307 -14.08 -8.05 32.37
C GLY A 307 -15.25 -9.04 32.53
N LEU A 308 -16.45 -8.73 32.03
CA LEU A 308 -17.54 -9.70 31.90
C LEU A 308 -17.22 -10.71 30.79
N ASN A 309 -17.70 -11.95 30.97
CA ASN A 309 -17.45 -13.01 30.00
C ASN A 309 -18.74 -13.41 29.26
N PHE A 310 -18.56 -13.61 27.95
CA PHE A 310 -19.61 -14.09 27.07
C PHE A 310 -19.16 -15.35 26.35
N ARG A 311 -20.10 -16.23 25.98
CA ARG A 311 -19.83 -17.46 25.25
C ARG A 311 -19.62 -17.13 23.76
N HIS A 312 -18.64 -17.79 23.16
CA HIS A 312 -18.46 -17.69 21.72
C HIS A 312 -19.71 -18.23 20.98
N PRO A 313 -20.25 -17.52 19.97
CA PRO A 313 -21.54 -17.88 19.35
C PRO A 313 -21.50 -19.23 18.62
N LEU A 314 -20.33 -19.72 18.23
CA LEU A 314 -20.15 -21.03 17.60
C LEU A 314 -19.75 -22.14 18.58
N ALA A 315 -19.83 -21.93 19.89
CA ALA A 315 -19.48 -22.95 20.91
C ALA A 315 -20.24 -24.28 20.71
N HIS A 316 -21.47 -24.22 20.20
CA HIS A 316 -22.29 -25.40 19.91
C HIS A 316 -21.87 -26.14 18.62
N VAL A 317 -21.05 -25.55 17.78
CA VAL A 317 -20.64 -26.10 16.47
C VAL A 317 -19.41 -27.00 16.59
N HIS A 318 -18.43 -26.60 17.39
CA HIS A 318 -17.18 -27.34 17.55
C HIS A 318 -16.49 -26.99 18.87
N ALA A 319 -15.87 -27.99 19.51
CA ALA A 319 -15.19 -27.84 20.80
C ALA A 319 -14.08 -26.76 20.81
N GLY A 320 -13.46 -26.49 19.68
CA GLY A 320 -12.48 -25.39 19.54
C GLY A 320 -13.05 -23.99 19.76
N TYR A 321 -14.38 -23.84 19.71
CA TYR A 321 -15.09 -22.59 20.01
C TYR A 321 -15.69 -22.55 21.41
N ASP A 322 -15.54 -23.62 22.19
CA ASP A 322 -15.97 -23.64 23.61
C ASP A 322 -15.00 -22.84 24.47
N ARG A 323 -15.04 -21.52 24.25
CA ARG A 323 -14.23 -20.53 24.94
C ARG A 323 -15.05 -19.29 25.27
N LEU A 324 -14.56 -18.54 26.23
CA LEU A 324 -15.15 -17.26 26.62
C LEU A 324 -14.54 -16.11 25.83
N SER A 325 -15.39 -15.14 25.52
CA SER A 325 -15.03 -13.86 24.95
C SER A 325 -15.16 -12.78 26.03
N PRO A 326 -14.05 -12.39 26.69
CA PRO A 326 -14.08 -11.35 27.73
C PRO A 326 -14.39 -9.99 27.12
N VAL A 327 -14.97 -9.10 27.92
CA VAL A 327 -15.16 -7.71 27.57
C VAL A 327 -13.90 -6.91 27.92
N TYR A 328 -13.29 -6.33 26.90
CA TYR A 328 -12.20 -5.36 27.04
C TYR A 328 -12.70 -3.94 26.83
N LEU A 329 -12.09 -2.99 27.52
CA LEU A 329 -12.42 -1.56 27.38
C LEU A 329 -11.51 -0.93 26.32
N ALA A 330 -12.12 -0.28 25.33
CA ALA A 330 -11.39 0.30 24.22
C ALA A 330 -12.09 1.57 23.69
N ASP A 331 -11.35 2.65 23.62
CA ASP A 331 -11.88 3.96 23.18
C ASP A 331 -12.29 3.99 21.71
N TYR A 332 -11.77 3.05 20.89
CA TYR A 332 -12.14 2.93 19.48
C TYR A 332 -13.52 2.30 19.22
N ALA A 333 -14.14 1.72 20.24
CA ALA A 333 -15.53 1.29 20.13
C ALA A 333 -16.45 2.52 20.16
N THR A 334 -17.09 2.85 19.04
CA THR A 334 -17.97 4.00 18.91
C THR A 334 -19.44 3.59 18.85
N ALA A 335 -20.32 4.56 19.02
CA ALA A 335 -21.78 4.39 18.85
C ALA A 335 -22.30 5.18 17.64
N ASP A 336 -21.49 5.32 16.59
CA ASP A 336 -21.88 5.98 15.34
C ASP A 336 -22.74 5.05 14.48
N ASP A 337 -22.39 3.76 14.49
CA ASP A 337 -23.09 2.70 13.75
C ASP A 337 -23.13 1.38 14.54
N GLY A 338 -23.94 0.43 14.04
CA GLY A 338 -23.97 -0.93 14.55
C GLY A 338 -24.72 -1.09 15.86
N THR A 339 -24.05 -1.54 16.92
CA THR A 339 -24.59 -1.84 18.25
C THR A 339 -23.84 -1.14 19.39
N GLY A 340 -22.71 -0.50 19.09
CA GLY A 340 -21.80 0.07 20.08
C GLY A 340 -20.88 -0.93 20.76
N LEU A 341 -20.94 -2.21 20.36
CA LEU A 341 -20.03 -3.27 20.78
C LEU A 341 -19.29 -3.80 19.55
N VAL A 342 -17.99 -4.02 19.69
CA VAL A 342 -17.11 -4.54 18.62
C VAL A 342 -16.58 -5.89 19.03
N HIS A 343 -16.61 -6.87 18.13
CA HIS A 343 -15.90 -8.13 18.33
C HIS A 343 -14.44 -8.00 17.93
N SER A 344 -13.53 -8.57 18.68
CA SER A 344 -12.09 -8.55 18.40
C SER A 344 -11.59 -9.86 17.85
N SER A 345 -10.90 -9.76 16.71
CA SER A 345 -10.19 -10.85 16.04
C SER A 345 -8.75 -10.41 15.75
N PRO A 346 -7.79 -10.69 16.65
CA PRO A 346 -6.45 -10.09 16.60
C PRO A 346 -5.62 -10.41 15.35
N ALA A 347 -6.01 -11.43 14.60
CA ALA A 347 -5.38 -11.76 13.32
C ALA A 347 -5.85 -10.87 12.15
N TYR A 348 -6.93 -10.11 12.31
CA TYR A 348 -7.59 -9.37 11.22
C TYR A 348 -7.63 -7.85 11.41
N GLY A 349 -7.20 -7.34 12.57
CA GLY A 349 -7.21 -5.91 12.86
C GLY A 349 -6.07 -5.51 13.78
N VAL A 350 -5.46 -4.34 13.52
CA VAL A 350 -4.37 -3.81 14.35
C VAL A 350 -4.88 -3.41 15.73
N ASP A 351 -6.04 -2.76 15.80
CA ASP A 351 -6.65 -2.35 17.07
C ASP A 351 -7.08 -3.56 17.90
N ASP A 352 -7.65 -4.59 17.24
CA ASP A 352 -7.99 -5.87 17.87
C ASP A 352 -6.75 -6.56 18.44
N PHE A 353 -5.66 -6.58 17.67
CA PHE A 353 -4.40 -7.15 18.10
C PHE A 353 -3.83 -6.42 19.31
N ASN A 354 -3.78 -5.07 19.26
CA ASN A 354 -3.26 -4.26 20.36
C ASN A 354 -4.11 -4.41 21.62
N SER A 355 -5.44 -4.43 21.48
CA SER A 355 -6.37 -4.65 22.59
C SER A 355 -6.14 -6.02 23.24
N CYS A 356 -6.03 -7.08 22.44
CA CYS A 356 -5.79 -8.42 22.98
C CYS A 356 -4.40 -8.55 23.63
N VAL A 357 -3.34 -7.96 23.05
CA VAL A 357 -2.00 -7.97 23.65
C VAL A 357 -1.97 -7.23 24.98
N ALA A 358 -2.68 -6.10 25.11
CA ALA A 358 -2.76 -5.34 26.35
C ALA A 358 -3.43 -6.11 27.51
N HIS A 359 -4.21 -7.14 27.17
CA HIS A 359 -4.94 -7.95 28.16
C HIS A 359 -4.39 -9.40 28.30
N GLY A 360 -3.23 -9.72 27.65
CA GLY A 360 -2.58 -11.04 27.71
C GLY A 360 -3.15 -12.04 26.75
#